data_0271bb3ae931e8eb825a78c592702b87
#
_entry.id   0271bb3ae931e8eb825a78c592702b87
#
_cell.length_a   1.000
_cell.length_b   1.000
_cell.length_c   1.000
_cell.angle_alpha   90.00
_cell.angle_beta   90.00
_cell.angle_gamma   90.00
#
_symmetry.space_group_name_H-M   'P 1'
#
loop_
_entity.id
_entity.type
_entity.pdbx_description
1 polymer ?
#
loop_
_entity_poly.entity_id
_entity_poly.type
_entity_poly.pdbx_seq_one_letter_code
_entity_poly.pdbx_strand_id
1 'polypeptide(L)'
;CGHGDHKLKTRDSIGKEYELSGSSVGRLLKLNDLIKPFKDMVDRGALYTKVALQLAFLPEEEQDMVFRVMNEEKTKITSEMVANLRSHSGSLTEAKIKRYLSKNPIKKKCYKVPARIVEKYFEGMDPNTVDSIVEQALAAWFGKENADV
;
A
#
# COMPACT_ATOMS: atom_id res chain seq x y z
N CYS A 1 -36.23 8.63 13.84
CA CYS A 1 -35.23 7.97 14.50
C CYS A 1 -33.87 8.55 14.15
N GLY A 2 -33.45 9.61 14.86
CA GLY A 2 -32.39 10.50 14.43
C GLY A 2 -31.05 10.29 15.14
N HIS A 3 -30.31 9.22 14.85
CA HIS A 3 -28.97 9.00 15.42
C HIS A 3 -27.79 9.39 14.50
N GLY A 4 -28.05 9.83 13.26
CA GLY A 4 -27.00 10.25 12.32
C GLY A 4 -26.59 11.71 12.42
N ASP A 5 -27.48 12.58 12.83
CA ASP A 5 -27.30 14.04 12.78
C ASP A 5 -26.38 14.59 13.89
N HIS A 6 -26.34 13.96 15.07
CA HIS A 6 -25.52 14.45 16.17
C HIS A 6 -24.02 14.30 15.95
N LYS A 7 -23.55 13.23 15.30
CA LYS A 7 -22.10 13.04 15.03
C LYS A 7 -21.55 14.02 14.00
N LEU A 8 -22.33 14.38 12.99
CA LEU A 8 -21.93 15.36 11.97
C LEU A 8 -21.87 16.77 12.59
N LYS A 9 -22.87 17.15 13.38
CA LYS A 9 -22.91 18.45 14.07
C LYS A 9 -21.74 18.64 15.03
N THR A 10 -21.34 17.61 15.76
CA THR A 10 -20.22 17.68 16.71
C THR A 10 -18.87 17.89 16.00
N ARG A 11 -18.63 17.21 14.87
CA ARG A 11 -17.39 17.38 14.09
C ARG A 11 -17.28 18.78 13.48
N ASP A 12 -18.36 19.28 12.93
CA ASP A 12 -18.41 20.61 12.34
C ASP A 12 -18.32 21.72 13.41
N SER A 13 -18.88 21.51 14.60
CA SER A 13 -18.75 22.40 15.72
C SER A 13 -17.32 22.49 16.22
N ILE A 14 -16.67 21.35 16.47
CA ILE A 14 -15.25 21.27 16.83
C ILE A 14 -14.38 21.87 15.71
N GLY A 15 -14.68 21.55 14.47
CA GLY A 15 -13.94 22.08 13.31
C GLY A 15 -13.95 23.61 13.29
N LYS A 16 -15.09 24.23 13.55
CA LYS A 16 -15.21 25.70 13.62
C LYS A 16 -14.39 26.32 14.75
N GLU A 17 -14.36 25.67 15.92
CA GLU A 17 -13.61 26.13 17.07
C GLU A 17 -12.09 26.16 16.84
N TYR A 18 -11.59 25.20 16.07
CA TYR A 18 -10.15 25.05 15.76
C TYR A 18 -9.79 25.45 14.32
N GLU A 19 -10.66 26.13 13.59
CA GLU A 19 -10.49 26.51 12.18
C GLU A 19 -10.19 25.32 11.25
N LEU A 20 -10.76 24.15 11.55
CA LEU A 20 -10.59 22.91 10.81
C LEU A 20 -11.89 22.53 10.08
N SER A 21 -11.76 21.88 8.93
CA SER A 21 -12.91 21.25 8.29
C SER A 21 -13.36 20.01 9.08
N GLY A 22 -14.65 19.67 9.07
CA GLY A 22 -15.18 18.46 9.69
C GLY A 22 -14.48 17.17 9.18
N SER A 23 -14.04 17.17 7.92
CA SER A 23 -13.23 16.06 7.37
C SER A 23 -11.82 16.01 7.98
N SER A 24 -11.21 17.15 8.29
CA SER A 24 -9.92 17.23 9.00
C SER A 24 -10.05 16.70 10.43
N VAL A 25 -11.12 17.09 11.13
CA VAL A 25 -11.43 16.56 12.47
C VAL A 25 -11.62 15.04 12.41
N GLY A 26 -12.36 14.52 11.42
CA GLY A 26 -12.53 13.07 11.24
C GLY A 26 -11.22 12.32 11.00
N ARG A 27 -10.28 12.91 10.26
CA ARG A 27 -8.94 12.34 10.07
C ARG A 27 -8.13 12.33 11.36
N LEU A 28 -8.15 13.42 12.13
CA LEU A 28 -7.44 13.49 13.41
C LEU A 28 -8.00 12.48 14.42
N LEU A 29 -9.32 12.31 14.47
CA LEU A 29 -9.95 11.30 15.31
C LEU A 29 -9.52 9.87 14.93
N LYS A 30 -9.26 9.63 13.65
CA LYS A 30 -8.77 8.31 13.19
C LYS A 30 -7.39 7.94 13.74
N LEU A 31 -6.56 8.91 14.15
CA LEU A 31 -5.29 8.63 14.81
C LEU A 31 -5.45 7.92 16.16
N ASN A 32 -6.65 7.99 16.77
CA ASN A 32 -6.94 7.26 18.01
C ASN A 32 -6.97 5.73 17.80
N ASP A 33 -7.13 5.28 16.57
CA ASP A 33 -7.12 3.84 16.23
C ASP A 33 -5.69 3.28 16.03
N LEU A 34 -4.67 4.12 16.21
CA LEU A 34 -3.28 3.65 16.23
C LEU A 34 -2.97 2.94 17.55
N ILE A 35 -2.10 1.93 17.47
CA ILE A 35 -1.45 1.37 18.65
C ILE A 35 -0.58 2.41 19.33
N LYS A 36 -0.40 2.26 20.64
CA LYS A 36 0.37 3.23 21.45
C LYS A 36 1.76 3.53 20.90
N PRO A 37 2.57 2.56 20.45
CA PRO A 37 3.89 2.84 19.90
C PRO A 37 3.87 3.79 18.69
N PHE A 38 2.90 3.67 17.80
CA PHE A 38 2.77 4.58 16.66
C PHE A 38 2.29 5.97 17.08
N LYS A 39 1.39 6.07 18.07
CA LYS A 39 1.00 7.36 18.67
C LYS A 39 2.23 8.08 19.22
N ASP A 40 3.03 7.39 20.02
CA ASP A 40 4.26 7.93 20.61
C ASP A 40 5.27 8.38 19.53
N MET A 41 5.30 7.70 18.37
CA MET A 41 6.13 8.12 17.25
C MET A 41 5.61 9.38 16.56
N VAL A 42 4.30 9.55 16.46
CA VAL A 42 3.68 10.77 15.91
C VAL A 42 3.97 11.95 16.84
N ASP A 43 3.79 11.77 18.13
CA ASP A 43 3.99 12.83 19.14
C ASP A 43 5.44 13.31 19.17
N ARG A 44 6.41 12.41 18.94
CA ARG A 44 7.83 12.74 18.84
C ARG A 44 8.26 13.24 17.47
N GLY A 45 7.35 13.34 16.50
CA GLY A 45 7.67 13.72 15.12
C GLY A 45 8.47 12.67 14.34
N ALA A 46 8.62 11.44 14.86
CA ALA A 46 9.31 10.34 14.21
C ALA A 46 8.49 9.66 13.10
N LEU A 47 7.17 9.84 13.14
CA LEU A 47 6.22 9.34 12.15
C LEU A 47 5.36 10.48 11.61
N TYR A 48 5.36 10.68 10.30
CA TYR A 48 4.52 11.71 9.67
C TYR A 48 3.03 11.38 9.83
N THR A 49 2.23 12.38 10.19
CA THR A 49 0.78 12.26 10.39
C THR A 49 0.06 11.60 9.20
N LYS A 50 0.49 11.91 7.96
CA LYS A 50 -0.07 11.30 6.75
C LYS A 50 0.14 9.77 6.70
N VAL A 51 1.30 9.30 7.14
CA VAL A 51 1.64 7.87 7.19
C VAL A 51 0.89 7.21 8.34
N ALA A 52 0.86 7.86 9.50
CA ALA A 52 0.12 7.42 10.68
C ALA A 52 -1.37 7.23 10.41
N LEU A 53 -2.00 8.19 9.72
CA LEU A 53 -3.39 8.07 9.29
C LEU A 53 -3.65 6.85 8.40
N GLN A 54 -2.71 6.50 7.55
CA GLN A 54 -2.86 5.30 6.71
C GLN A 54 -2.69 4.02 7.53
N LEU A 55 -1.78 3.99 8.51
CA LEU A 55 -1.60 2.87 9.42
C LEU A 55 -2.84 2.64 10.31
N ALA A 56 -3.50 3.71 10.73
CA ALA A 56 -4.72 3.65 11.53
C ALA A 56 -5.91 2.94 10.84
N PHE A 57 -5.80 2.61 9.56
CA PHE A 57 -6.79 1.78 8.86
C PHE A 57 -6.48 0.29 8.91
N LEU A 58 -5.30 -0.10 9.37
CA LEU A 58 -4.97 -1.50 9.61
C LEU A 58 -5.58 -1.96 10.95
N PRO A 59 -5.99 -3.23 11.07
CA PRO A 59 -6.31 -3.84 12.36
C PRO A 59 -5.15 -3.74 13.33
N GLU A 60 -5.44 -3.69 14.63
CA GLU A 60 -4.44 -3.54 15.71
C GLU A 60 -3.35 -4.62 15.63
N GLU A 61 -3.74 -5.86 15.39
CA GLU A 61 -2.83 -7.00 15.24
C GLU A 61 -1.83 -6.81 14.08
N GLU A 62 -2.32 -6.27 12.95
CA GLU A 62 -1.46 -5.98 11.80
C GLU A 62 -0.55 -4.78 12.07
N GLN A 63 -1.02 -3.78 12.81
CA GLN A 63 -0.19 -2.65 13.24
C GLN A 63 0.96 -3.12 14.14
N ASP A 64 0.70 -4.04 15.08
CA ASP A 64 1.71 -4.63 15.95
C ASP A 64 2.78 -5.42 15.15
N MET A 65 2.35 -6.21 14.18
CA MET A 65 3.27 -6.91 13.29
C MET A 65 4.15 -5.93 12.49
N VAL A 66 3.54 -4.89 11.93
CA VAL A 66 4.26 -3.85 11.18
C VAL A 66 5.28 -3.14 12.06
N PHE A 67 4.89 -2.77 13.29
CA PHE A 67 5.77 -2.11 14.23
C PHE A 67 6.97 -2.98 14.61
N ARG A 68 6.74 -4.27 14.88
CA ARG A 68 7.79 -5.24 15.20
C ARG A 68 8.79 -5.37 14.05
N VAL A 69 8.30 -5.65 12.85
CA VAL A 69 9.14 -5.80 11.67
C VAL A 69 9.91 -4.51 11.34
N MET A 70 9.26 -3.34 11.47
CA MET A 70 9.91 -2.05 11.27
C MET A 70 11.10 -1.84 12.21
N ASN A 71 10.97 -2.25 13.47
CA ASN A 71 12.06 -2.14 14.45
C ASN A 71 13.18 -3.15 14.21
N GLU A 72 12.84 -4.40 13.85
CA GLU A 72 13.81 -5.44 13.48
C GLU A 72 14.67 -5.01 12.29
N GLU A 73 14.02 -4.54 11.23
CA GLU A 73 14.67 -4.11 9.99
C GLU A 73 15.28 -2.70 10.08
N LYS A 74 15.09 -1.98 11.20
CA LYS A 74 15.51 -0.58 11.40
C LYS A 74 15.12 0.32 10.23
N THR A 75 13.95 0.12 9.69
CA THR A 75 13.48 0.78 8.47
C THR A 75 12.48 1.88 8.81
N LYS A 76 12.61 3.04 8.15
CA LYS A 76 11.61 4.11 8.22
C LYS A 76 10.44 3.77 7.29
N ILE A 77 9.23 3.82 7.82
CA ILE A 77 8.03 3.54 7.04
C ILE A 77 7.64 4.74 6.19
N THR A 78 7.29 4.48 4.94
CA THR A 78 6.87 5.50 3.97
C THR A 78 5.39 5.34 3.60
N SER A 79 4.80 6.39 3.01
CA SER A 79 3.40 6.36 2.56
C SER A 79 3.14 5.28 1.51
N GLU A 80 4.12 5.01 0.63
CA GLU A 80 4.03 3.95 -0.38
C GLU A 80 4.03 2.55 0.24
N MET A 81 4.92 2.32 1.22
CA MET A 81 4.96 1.05 1.96
C MET A 81 3.62 0.77 2.65
N VAL A 82 3.04 1.77 3.32
CA VAL A 82 1.75 1.61 4.00
C VAL A 82 0.60 1.41 3.01
N ALA A 83 0.63 2.06 1.86
CA ALA A 83 -0.37 1.83 0.82
C ALA A 83 -0.35 0.36 0.35
N ASN A 84 0.84 -0.23 0.17
CA ASN A 84 1.00 -1.65 -0.16
C ASN A 84 0.52 -2.57 0.98
N LEU A 85 0.80 -2.24 2.24
CA LEU A 85 0.30 -2.99 3.39
C LEU A 85 -1.24 -2.97 3.43
N ARG A 86 -1.85 -1.79 3.26
CA ARG A 86 -3.31 -1.63 3.27
C ARG A 86 -4.01 -2.42 2.16
N SER A 87 -3.43 -2.48 0.96
CA SER A 87 -4.01 -3.25 -0.14
C SER A 87 -4.05 -4.76 0.13
N HIS A 88 -3.31 -5.23 1.14
CA HIS A 88 -3.24 -6.63 1.56
C HIS A 88 -3.71 -6.84 3.01
N SER A 89 -4.36 -5.85 3.62
CA SER A 89 -4.92 -5.96 4.97
C SER A 89 -5.88 -7.15 5.08
N GLY A 90 -5.87 -7.82 6.22
CA GLY A 90 -6.60 -9.08 6.45
C GLY A 90 -5.83 -10.34 6.01
N SER A 91 -4.69 -10.19 5.30
CA SER A 91 -3.84 -11.32 4.87
C SER A 91 -2.35 -11.05 5.04
N LEU A 92 -2.00 -10.08 5.88
CA LEU A 92 -0.61 -9.73 6.17
C LEU A 92 0.06 -10.84 6.99
N THR A 93 1.29 -11.17 6.59
CA THR A 93 2.20 -12.04 7.35
C THR A 93 3.52 -11.30 7.53
N GLU A 94 4.32 -11.69 8.52
CA GLU A 94 5.63 -11.06 8.75
C GLU A 94 6.51 -11.08 7.49
N ALA A 95 6.50 -12.16 6.74
CA ALA A 95 7.25 -12.28 5.49
C ALA A 95 6.79 -11.26 4.43
N LYS A 96 5.47 -11.06 4.29
CA LYS A 96 4.91 -10.03 3.40
C LYS A 96 5.28 -8.62 3.88
N ILE A 97 5.17 -8.38 5.19
CA ILE A 97 5.52 -7.07 5.77
C ILE A 97 7.01 -6.78 5.56
N LYS A 98 7.92 -7.72 5.84
CA LYS A 98 9.37 -7.58 5.55
C LYS A 98 9.61 -7.23 4.08
N ARG A 99 8.91 -7.89 3.16
CA ARG A 99 9.00 -7.60 1.73
C ARG A 99 8.55 -6.19 1.37
N TYR A 100 7.47 -5.69 1.97
CA TYR A 100 6.95 -4.34 1.70
C TYR A 100 7.75 -3.25 2.38
N LEU A 101 8.37 -3.53 3.54
CA LEU A 101 9.22 -2.60 4.26
C LEU A 101 10.67 -2.62 3.76
N SER A 102 11.08 -3.59 2.94
CA SER A 102 12.42 -3.62 2.39
C SER A 102 12.70 -2.38 1.53
N LYS A 103 13.91 -1.80 1.68
CA LYS A 103 14.35 -0.62 0.92
C LYS A 103 14.46 -0.87 -0.59
N ASN A 104 14.47 -2.13 -1.00
CA ASN A 104 14.36 -2.57 -2.38
C ASN A 104 13.03 -3.27 -2.60
N PRO A 105 11.91 -2.53 -2.77
CA PRO A 105 10.72 -3.16 -3.29
C PRO A 105 11.15 -3.81 -4.61
N ILE A 106 10.79 -5.08 -4.80
CA ILE A 106 11.00 -5.74 -6.09
C ILE A 106 10.20 -4.90 -7.09
N LYS A 107 10.87 -3.93 -7.71
CA LYS A 107 10.29 -3.19 -8.82
C LYS A 107 9.98 -4.28 -9.84
N LYS A 108 8.70 -4.53 -10.09
CA LYS A 108 8.31 -5.36 -11.23
C LYS A 108 9.03 -4.73 -12.41
N LYS A 109 10.08 -5.40 -12.90
CA LYS A 109 10.79 -4.91 -14.08
C LYS A 109 9.80 -4.99 -15.22
N CYS A 110 9.22 -3.85 -15.58
CA CYS A 110 8.40 -3.75 -16.76
C CYS A 110 9.35 -3.61 -17.95
N TYR A 111 9.42 -4.63 -18.77
CA TYR A 111 10.17 -4.57 -20.03
C TYR A 111 9.24 -3.96 -21.08
N LYS A 112 9.63 -2.80 -21.59
CA LYS A 112 8.92 -2.18 -22.72
C LYS A 112 9.38 -2.82 -24.02
N VAL A 113 8.44 -3.38 -24.74
CA VAL A 113 8.71 -3.86 -26.10
C VAL A 113 8.89 -2.64 -27.01
N PRO A 114 9.98 -2.55 -27.78
CA PRO A 114 10.19 -1.45 -28.72
C PRO A 114 9.04 -1.34 -29.73
N ALA A 115 8.62 -0.11 -30.07
CA ALA A 115 7.49 0.15 -30.97
C ALA A 115 7.62 -0.62 -32.30
N ARG A 116 8.81 -0.68 -32.89
CA ARG A 116 9.10 -1.44 -34.12
C ARG A 116 8.71 -2.92 -34.06
N ILE A 117 8.77 -3.54 -32.85
CA ILE A 117 8.40 -4.94 -32.67
C ILE A 117 6.88 -5.05 -32.52
N VAL A 118 6.26 -4.10 -31.82
CA VAL A 118 4.80 -4.03 -31.68
C VAL A 118 4.17 -3.84 -33.07
N GLU A 119 4.63 -2.88 -33.86
CA GLU A 119 4.15 -2.64 -35.22
C GLU A 119 4.33 -3.83 -36.14
N LYS A 120 5.48 -4.52 -36.04
CA LYS A 120 5.79 -5.65 -36.92
C LYS A 120 4.98 -6.91 -36.63
N TYR A 121 4.68 -7.20 -35.37
CA TYR A 121 4.13 -8.49 -34.96
C TYR A 121 2.75 -8.42 -34.31
N PHE A 122 2.34 -7.25 -33.79
CA PHE A 122 1.13 -7.08 -32.97
C PHE A 122 0.20 -5.99 -33.50
N GLU A 123 0.46 -5.45 -34.71
CA GLU A 123 -0.39 -4.41 -35.27
C GLU A 123 -1.84 -4.91 -35.42
N GLY A 124 -2.80 -4.16 -34.86
CA GLY A 124 -4.23 -4.48 -34.91
C GLY A 124 -4.71 -5.59 -33.97
N MET A 125 -3.81 -6.13 -33.10
CA MET A 125 -4.20 -7.13 -32.11
C MET A 125 -4.68 -6.50 -30.81
N ASP A 126 -5.64 -7.14 -30.15
CA ASP A 126 -6.05 -6.72 -28.82
C ASP A 126 -5.00 -7.09 -27.74
N PRO A 127 -4.91 -6.33 -26.63
CA PRO A 127 -3.88 -6.56 -25.60
C PRO A 127 -3.88 -7.96 -24.99
N ASN A 128 -5.03 -8.59 -24.79
CA ASN A 128 -5.11 -9.91 -24.16
C ASN A 128 -4.56 -11.00 -25.10
N THR A 129 -4.80 -10.84 -26.40
CA THR A 129 -4.25 -11.72 -27.42
C THR A 129 -2.72 -11.58 -27.48
N VAL A 130 -2.20 -10.35 -27.42
CA VAL A 130 -0.75 -10.10 -27.38
C VAL A 130 -0.11 -10.74 -26.14
N ASP A 131 -0.69 -10.57 -24.96
CA ASP A 131 -0.20 -11.18 -23.72
C ASP A 131 -0.15 -12.70 -23.82
N SER A 132 -1.19 -13.33 -24.36
CA SER A 132 -1.24 -14.79 -24.55
C SER A 132 -0.15 -15.29 -25.53
N ILE A 133 0.07 -14.58 -26.62
CA ILE A 133 1.12 -14.92 -27.61
C ILE A 133 2.51 -14.79 -26.97
N VAL A 134 2.75 -13.72 -26.23
CA VAL A 134 4.03 -13.49 -25.54
C VAL A 134 4.28 -14.58 -24.50
N GLU A 135 3.28 -14.94 -23.71
CA GLU A 135 3.39 -16.02 -22.73
C GLU A 135 3.72 -17.36 -23.36
N GLN A 136 3.02 -17.74 -24.44
CA GLN A 136 3.30 -18.97 -25.19
C GLN A 136 4.69 -18.97 -25.81
N ALA A 137 5.12 -17.86 -26.39
CA ALA A 137 6.45 -17.73 -26.99
C ALA A 137 7.57 -17.87 -25.94
N LEU A 138 7.40 -17.26 -24.76
CA LEU A 138 8.35 -17.37 -23.66
C LEU A 138 8.37 -18.78 -23.08
N ALA A 139 7.22 -19.41 -22.90
CA ALA A 139 7.13 -20.80 -22.44
C ALA A 139 7.82 -21.77 -23.42
N ALA A 140 7.63 -21.57 -24.73
CA ALA A 140 8.29 -22.37 -25.75
C ALA A 140 9.80 -22.15 -25.81
N TRP A 141 10.28 -20.93 -25.56
CA TRP A 141 11.69 -20.59 -25.54
C TRP A 141 12.40 -21.19 -24.32
N PHE A 142 11.92 -20.90 -23.12
CA PHE A 142 12.53 -21.38 -21.88
C PHE A 142 12.25 -22.85 -21.58
N GLY A 143 11.17 -23.43 -22.15
CA GLY A 143 10.89 -24.87 -22.05
C GLY A 143 11.87 -25.72 -22.84
N LYS A 144 12.49 -25.19 -23.91
CA LYS A 144 13.54 -25.88 -24.68
C LYS A 144 14.89 -25.90 -23.98
N GLU A 145 15.24 -24.87 -23.21
CA GLU A 145 16.51 -24.80 -22.47
C GLU A 145 16.59 -25.80 -21.31
N ASN A 146 15.45 -26.27 -20.79
CA ASN A 146 15.40 -27.25 -19.68
C ASN A 146 15.33 -28.73 -20.19
N ALA A 147 15.33 -28.97 -21.49
CA ALA A 147 15.27 -30.30 -22.05
C ALA A 147 16.66 -30.87 -22.49
N ASP A 148 17.71 -30.03 -22.42
CA ASP A 148 19.07 -30.38 -22.82
C ASP A 148 20.06 -30.43 -21.62
N VAL A 149 19.57 -30.73 -20.40
CA VAL A 149 20.43 -30.97 -19.21
C VAL A 149 20.19 -32.35 -18.64
#